data_2d088d757b8c77196936703a9459dbe1
#
_entry.id   2d088d757b8c77196936703a9459dbe1
#
_cell.length_a   1.000
_cell.length_b   1.000
_cell.length_c   1.000
_cell.angle_alpha   90.00
_cell.angle_beta   90.00
_cell.angle_gamma   90.00
#
_symmetry.space_group_name_H-M   'P 1'
#
loop_
_entity.id
_entity.type
_entity.pdbx_description
1 polymer ?
#
loop_
_entity_poly.entity_id
_entity_poly.type
_entity_poly.pdbx_seq_one_letter_code
_entity_poly.pdbx_strand_id
1 'polypeptide(L)'
;MIKLKRPKLAERKHFTRLILFPLMAFVAMNVYANEQSSLSTIRFGSCSHQDKPMPILAAINKENPELFIFLGDNIYGNTTDMDVLKKKYEKLDANAGIQELRQQSQVIAIWDDHDYGENDAGLEYSQKEASRKIMLDFWHEPANSLRRTRDSGIYTSYEYGQGNQLIRVIMPDLRWNRPALTSVSKSEYDNKRKPENRGPYSPVLNASMLGEQQWQWLQSELKKPAAIRIIASSLQLLPEFTGWEAWANYPADRARLLNFITREKLGGVIMISGDTHWGEISKVVHQGYPFWEVTSSGLTEEWKQVSPNQHRVSGFTHDVNYGFIDIDWSHSDPTITIGLKDVDGKEVMSNILKLSDIQ
;
A
#
# COMPACT_ATOMS: atom_id res chain seq x y z
N MET A 1 103.02 29.15 28.34
CA MET A 1 102.84 27.67 28.16
C MET A 1 101.40 27.33 28.59
N ILE A 2 100.54 27.17 27.63
CA ILE A 2 99.12 26.89 27.87
C ILE A 2 98.89 25.43 27.72
N LYS A 3 98.37 24.75 28.81
CA LYS A 3 98.01 23.37 28.83
C LYS A 3 96.59 23.17 28.31
N LEU A 4 96.46 22.50 27.15
CA LEU A 4 95.21 22.09 26.59
C LEU A 4 94.67 20.87 27.36
N LYS A 5 93.42 20.96 27.91
CA LYS A 5 92.68 19.91 28.50
C LYS A 5 91.79 19.22 27.42
N ARG A 6 91.89 17.90 27.28
CA ARG A 6 91.10 17.09 26.41
C ARG A 6 89.70 16.91 27.00
N PRO A 7 88.63 16.97 26.22
CA PRO A 7 87.29 16.67 26.70
C PRO A 7 86.98 15.16 26.79
N LYS A 8 86.27 14.77 27.83
CA LYS A 8 85.83 13.37 28.07
C LYS A 8 84.74 12.98 27.07
N LEU A 9 84.87 11.74 26.49
CA LEU A 9 83.81 11.08 25.71
C LEU A 9 82.56 10.88 26.56
N ALA A 10 81.41 11.32 26.06
CA ALA A 10 80.10 11.04 26.62
C ALA A 10 79.60 9.69 26.09
N GLU A 11 79.23 8.75 26.95
CA GLU A 11 78.60 7.48 26.66
C GLU A 11 77.21 7.75 26.04
N ARG A 12 76.98 7.27 24.83
CA ARG A 12 75.67 7.21 24.18
C ARG A 12 74.89 6.02 24.72
N LYS A 13 73.90 6.28 25.56
CA LYS A 13 72.85 5.29 25.89
C LYS A 13 71.92 5.16 24.70
N HIS A 14 71.92 3.97 24.07
CA HIS A 14 70.93 3.59 23.08
C HIS A 14 69.57 3.36 23.77
N PHE A 15 68.64 4.30 23.58
CA PHE A 15 67.21 4.10 23.91
C PHE A 15 66.56 3.42 22.69
N THR A 16 66.33 2.13 22.80
CA THR A 16 65.51 1.40 21.85
C THR A 16 64.05 1.76 22.09
N ARG A 17 63.48 2.65 21.29
CA ARG A 17 62.06 2.94 21.29
C ARG A 17 61.34 1.74 20.65
N LEU A 18 60.66 0.95 21.46
CA LEU A 18 59.67 -0.02 21.03
C LEU A 18 58.49 0.75 20.47
N ILE A 19 58.33 0.76 19.13
CA ILE A 19 57.12 1.29 18.48
C ILE A 19 56.09 0.19 18.56
N LEU A 20 55.16 0.29 19.52
CA LEU A 20 53.91 -0.46 19.52
C LEU A 20 53.01 0.09 18.41
N PHE A 21 52.89 -0.66 17.31
CA PHE A 21 51.81 -0.47 16.35
C PHE A 21 50.50 -0.94 17.00
N PRO A 22 49.44 -0.09 17.09
CA PRO A 22 48.14 -0.58 17.48
C PRO A 22 47.65 -1.47 16.33
N LEU A 23 47.42 -2.74 16.64
CA LEU A 23 46.71 -3.67 15.79
C LEU A 23 45.25 -3.19 15.71
N MET A 24 44.93 -2.39 14.68
CA MET A 24 43.53 -2.10 14.36
C MET A 24 42.89 -3.39 13.93
N ALA A 25 42.18 -4.05 14.85
CA ALA A 25 41.24 -5.10 14.53
C ALA A 25 40.11 -4.46 13.66
N PHE A 26 40.20 -4.66 12.34
CA PHE A 26 39.04 -4.46 11.47
C PHE A 26 37.98 -5.47 11.92
N VAL A 27 37.05 -5.03 12.75
CA VAL A 27 35.77 -5.69 12.92
C VAL A 27 35.06 -5.51 11.58
N ALA A 28 35.14 -6.53 10.74
CA ALA A 28 34.26 -6.64 9.60
C ALA A 28 32.83 -6.70 10.19
N MET A 29 32.14 -5.57 10.23
CA MET A 29 30.71 -5.56 10.35
C MET A 29 30.18 -6.28 9.08
N ASN A 30 29.88 -7.56 9.26
CA ASN A 30 28.98 -8.24 8.35
C ASN A 30 27.67 -7.46 8.41
N VAL A 31 27.47 -6.53 7.48
CA VAL A 31 26.16 -6.04 7.12
C VAL A 31 25.48 -7.26 6.52
N TYR A 32 24.84 -8.06 7.37
CA TYR A 32 23.80 -8.96 6.90
C TYR A 32 22.76 -8.02 6.27
N ALA A 33 22.78 -7.91 4.95
CA ALA A 33 21.59 -7.52 4.23
C ALA A 33 20.52 -8.47 4.78
N ASN A 34 19.53 -7.93 5.48
CA ASN A 34 18.42 -8.68 5.96
C ASN A 34 17.75 -9.20 4.69
N GLU A 35 18.06 -10.46 4.31
CA GLU A 35 17.40 -11.11 3.19
C GLU A 35 15.93 -11.19 3.60
N GLN A 36 15.16 -10.26 3.10
CA GLN A 36 13.74 -10.21 3.37
C GLN A 36 13.16 -11.48 2.74
N SER A 37 12.64 -12.38 3.57
CA SER A 37 12.05 -13.64 3.11
C SER A 37 10.92 -13.36 2.13
N SER A 38 10.69 -14.29 1.21
CA SER A 38 9.53 -14.22 0.31
C SER A 38 8.26 -14.33 1.15
N LEU A 39 7.27 -13.51 0.85
CA LEU A 39 5.97 -13.58 1.52
C LEU A 39 5.14 -14.75 0.98
N SER A 40 4.48 -15.45 1.88
CA SER A 40 3.49 -16.49 1.58
C SER A 40 2.09 -16.12 2.06
N THR A 41 1.99 -15.25 3.07
CA THR A 41 0.71 -14.86 3.68
C THR A 41 0.57 -13.35 3.76
N ILE A 42 -0.31 -12.80 2.93
CA ILE A 42 -0.62 -11.38 2.88
C ILE A 42 -2.10 -11.19 3.24
N ARG A 43 -2.39 -10.23 4.12
CA ARG A 43 -3.76 -9.80 4.44
C ARG A 43 -3.91 -8.32 4.15
N PHE A 44 -5.11 -7.90 3.81
CA PHE A 44 -5.38 -6.51 3.49
C PHE A 44 -6.83 -6.13 3.74
N GLY A 45 -7.08 -4.83 3.83
CA GLY A 45 -8.41 -4.28 3.96
C GLY A 45 -8.41 -2.77 4.08
N SER A 46 -9.59 -2.19 4.05
CA SER A 46 -9.85 -0.76 4.23
C SER A 46 -11.08 -0.50 5.08
N CYS A 47 -11.39 0.77 5.32
CA CYS A 47 -12.60 1.22 6.00
C CYS A 47 -12.67 0.73 7.44
N SER A 48 -11.64 1.13 8.22
CA SER A 48 -11.51 0.83 9.65
C SER A 48 -11.88 2.05 10.49
N HIS A 49 -13.18 2.18 10.84
CA HIS A 49 -13.67 3.30 11.62
C HIS A 49 -13.25 3.20 13.08
N GLN A 50 -12.34 4.07 13.52
CA GLN A 50 -11.72 4.07 14.85
C GLN A 50 -12.70 4.17 16.04
N ASP A 51 -13.95 4.60 15.79
CA ASP A 51 -15.00 4.72 16.81
C ASP A 51 -15.87 3.46 16.93
N LYS A 52 -15.67 2.46 16.05
CA LYS A 52 -16.41 1.19 16.06
C LYS A 52 -15.58 0.06 16.66
N PRO A 53 -16.20 -0.98 17.23
CA PRO A 53 -15.52 -2.23 17.55
C PRO A 53 -14.91 -2.85 16.30
N MET A 54 -13.71 -3.45 16.44
CA MET A 54 -12.98 -4.11 15.36
C MET A 54 -12.73 -5.60 15.66
N PRO A 55 -13.78 -6.43 15.81
CA PRO A 55 -13.60 -7.86 16.16
C PRO A 55 -12.83 -8.62 15.08
N ILE A 56 -12.85 -8.16 13.83
CA ILE A 56 -12.13 -8.75 12.70
C ILE A 56 -10.62 -8.83 12.92
N LEU A 57 -10.05 -7.90 13.71
CA LEU A 57 -8.62 -7.92 14.04
C LEU A 57 -8.21 -9.18 14.81
N ALA A 58 -9.12 -9.76 15.60
CA ALA A 58 -8.83 -11.01 16.31
C ALA A 58 -8.65 -12.17 15.33
N ALA A 59 -9.44 -12.24 14.25
CA ALA A 59 -9.28 -13.25 13.21
C ALA A 59 -7.99 -13.03 12.42
N ILE A 60 -7.70 -11.80 12.01
CA ILE A 60 -6.47 -11.42 11.30
C ILE A 60 -5.23 -11.76 12.13
N ASN A 61 -5.20 -11.36 13.43
CA ASN A 61 -4.09 -11.59 14.33
C ASN A 61 -3.85 -13.09 14.60
N LYS A 62 -4.92 -13.87 14.69
CA LYS A 62 -4.84 -15.34 14.84
C LYS A 62 -4.13 -16.01 13.66
N GLU A 63 -4.26 -15.46 12.46
CA GLU A 63 -3.58 -15.98 11.27
C GLU A 63 -2.10 -15.58 11.20
N ASN A 64 -1.68 -14.58 11.98
CA ASN A 64 -0.30 -14.09 12.05
C ASN A 64 0.30 -13.84 10.65
N PRO A 65 -0.32 -12.96 9.82
CA PRO A 65 0.15 -12.73 8.45
C PRO A 65 1.54 -12.10 8.44
N GLU A 66 2.35 -12.45 7.45
CA GLU A 66 3.68 -11.85 7.27
C GLU A 66 3.58 -10.37 6.90
N LEU A 67 2.53 -10.00 6.16
CA LEU A 67 2.25 -8.63 5.74
C LEU A 67 0.76 -8.31 5.88
N PHE A 68 0.45 -7.15 6.49
CA PHE A 68 -0.88 -6.54 6.41
C PHE A 68 -0.82 -5.20 5.66
N ILE A 69 -1.74 -5.01 4.70
CA ILE A 69 -1.82 -3.81 3.86
C ILE A 69 -3.13 -3.08 4.17
N PHE A 70 -3.01 -1.88 4.73
CA PHE A 70 -4.12 -0.95 4.85
C PHE A 70 -4.30 -0.17 3.55
N LEU A 71 -5.51 -0.24 2.97
CA LEU A 71 -5.82 0.31 1.65
C LEU A 71 -6.57 1.65 1.68
N GLY A 72 -6.42 2.41 2.78
CA GLY A 72 -7.10 3.67 2.98
C GLY A 72 -8.30 3.56 3.92
N ASP A 73 -8.88 4.72 4.26
CA ASP A 73 -9.90 4.83 5.30
C ASP A 73 -9.46 4.15 6.60
N ASN A 74 -8.19 4.38 6.93
CA ASN A 74 -7.59 3.82 8.13
C ASN A 74 -8.22 4.44 9.38
N ILE A 75 -8.72 5.67 9.24
CA ILE A 75 -9.60 6.38 10.17
C ILE A 75 -10.64 7.18 9.38
N TYR A 76 -11.74 7.55 10.03
CA TYR A 76 -12.76 8.46 9.48
C TYR A 76 -12.53 9.87 10.04
N GLY A 77 -11.58 10.59 9.41
CA GLY A 77 -11.19 11.95 9.76
C GLY A 77 -12.31 12.96 9.55
N ASN A 78 -12.69 13.16 8.29
CA ASN A 78 -13.74 14.07 7.84
C ASN A 78 -13.64 15.46 8.48
N THR A 79 -12.46 16.06 8.44
CA THR A 79 -12.19 17.33 9.13
C THR A 79 -11.04 18.10 8.49
N THR A 80 -11.10 19.42 8.57
CA THR A 80 -9.98 20.34 8.32
C THR A 80 -9.25 20.73 9.60
N ASP A 81 -9.72 20.25 10.77
CA ASP A 81 -9.04 20.45 12.05
C ASP A 81 -8.03 19.30 12.28
N MET A 82 -6.75 19.65 12.23
CA MET A 82 -5.66 18.68 12.33
C MET A 82 -5.48 18.10 13.73
N ASP A 83 -5.93 18.78 14.77
CA ASP A 83 -5.94 18.22 16.13
C ASP A 83 -7.02 17.13 16.27
N VAL A 84 -8.16 17.30 15.59
CA VAL A 84 -9.21 16.27 15.49
C VAL A 84 -8.68 15.06 14.71
N LEU A 85 -8.06 15.28 13.55
CA LEU A 85 -7.50 14.20 12.73
C LEU A 85 -6.48 13.38 13.53
N LYS A 86 -5.56 14.06 14.21
CA LYS A 86 -4.54 13.44 15.06
C LYS A 86 -5.14 12.60 16.17
N LYS A 87 -6.15 13.12 16.89
CA LYS A 87 -6.84 12.37 17.97
C LYS A 87 -7.53 11.10 17.45
N LYS A 88 -8.04 11.12 16.23
CA LYS A 88 -8.65 9.93 15.62
C LYS A 88 -7.60 8.86 15.31
N TYR A 89 -6.43 9.24 14.83
CA TYR A 89 -5.29 8.32 14.70
C TYR A 89 -4.81 7.79 16.07
N GLU A 90 -4.71 8.65 17.09
CA GLU A 90 -4.38 8.24 18.46
C GLU A 90 -5.39 7.21 19.01
N LYS A 91 -6.68 7.37 18.67
CA LYS A 91 -7.72 6.41 19.04
C LYS A 91 -7.53 5.07 18.33
N LEU A 92 -7.19 5.06 17.05
CA LEU A 92 -6.85 3.83 16.33
C LEU A 92 -5.62 3.15 16.96
N ASP A 93 -4.59 3.94 17.30
CA ASP A 93 -3.36 3.43 17.94
C ASP A 93 -3.63 2.75 19.29
N ALA A 94 -4.62 3.25 20.05
CA ALA A 94 -5.02 2.68 21.32
C ALA A 94 -5.78 1.34 21.20
N ASN A 95 -6.15 0.92 19.98
CA ASN A 95 -6.83 -0.36 19.77
C ASN A 95 -5.86 -1.53 19.98
N ALA A 96 -6.17 -2.42 20.91
CA ALA A 96 -5.30 -3.54 21.25
C ALA A 96 -5.03 -4.49 20.07
N GLY A 97 -6.02 -4.72 19.19
CA GLY A 97 -5.86 -5.54 17.99
C GLY A 97 -4.91 -4.92 16.96
N ILE A 98 -4.91 -3.59 16.82
CA ILE A 98 -3.95 -2.86 15.98
C ILE A 98 -2.54 -2.95 16.55
N GLN A 99 -2.40 -2.82 17.88
CA GLN A 99 -1.10 -2.96 18.53
C GLN A 99 -0.54 -4.38 18.39
N GLU A 100 -1.38 -5.40 18.56
CA GLU A 100 -1.01 -6.80 18.34
C GLU A 100 -0.60 -7.04 16.89
N LEU A 101 -1.37 -6.57 15.91
CA LEU A 101 -1.05 -6.70 14.49
C LEU A 101 0.32 -6.11 14.16
N ARG A 102 0.65 -4.93 14.68
CA ARG A 102 1.95 -4.27 14.47
C ARG A 102 3.12 -4.99 15.14
N GLN A 103 2.86 -5.78 16.20
CA GLN A 103 3.91 -6.55 16.88
C GLN A 103 4.29 -7.82 16.13
N GLN A 104 3.35 -8.43 15.44
CA GLN A 104 3.54 -9.76 14.84
C GLN A 104 3.67 -9.72 13.31
N SER A 105 3.20 -8.66 12.66
CA SER A 105 3.15 -8.54 11.21
C SER A 105 3.86 -7.27 10.73
N GLN A 106 4.44 -7.33 9.54
CA GLN A 106 4.77 -6.10 8.82
C GLN A 106 3.47 -5.40 8.43
N VAL A 107 3.38 -4.09 8.68
CA VAL A 107 2.20 -3.29 8.34
C VAL A 107 2.60 -2.14 7.43
N ILE A 108 1.96 -2.03 6.28
CA ILE A 108 2.10 -0.91 5.36
C ILE A 108 0.73 -0.30 5.07
N ALA A 109 0.70 0.99 4.73
CA ALA A 109 -0.54 1.71 4.53
C ALA A 109 -0.46 2.78 3.45
N ILE A 110 -1.59 2.99 2.80
CA ILE A 110 -1.91 4.16 1.99
C ILE A 110 -3.15 4.82 2.60
N TRP A 111 -3.41 6.08 2.27
CA TRP A 111 -4.67 6.74 2.64
C TRP A 111 -5.74 6.59 1.58
N ASP A 112 -6.98 6.88 1.98
CA ASP A 112 -8.05 7.27 1.09
C ASP A 112 -8.67 8.60 1.56
N ASP A 113 -9.87 8.97 1.18
CA ASP A 113 -10.45 10.29 1.42
C ASP A 113 -10.67 10.60 2.90
N HIS A 114 -11.18 9.65 3.66
CA HIS A 114 -11.49 9.87 5.08
C HIS A 114 -10.26 10.11 5.95
N ASP A 115 -9.15 9.48 5.69
CA ASP A 115 -7.89 9.73 6.41
C ASP A 115 -6.99 10.76 5.71
N TYR A 116 -7.21 11.03 4.42
CA TYR A 116 -6.69 12.21 3.75
C TYR A 116 -7.27 13.50 4.32
N GLY A 117 -8.59 13.50 4.64
CA GLY A 117 -9.22 14.58 5.39
C GLY A 117 -10.71 14.75 5.28
N GLU A 118 -11.29 14.75 4.12
CA GLU A 118 -12.74 14.96 3.89
C GLU A 118 -13.25 13.96 2.86
N ASN A 119 -14.50 13.54 3.05
CA ASN A 119 -15.18 12.60 2.16
C ASN A 119 -15.09 13.06 0.70
N ASP A 120 -14.68 12.15 -0.17
CA ASP A 120 -14.47 12.34 -1.61
C ASP A 120 -13.50 13.49 -1.98
N ALA A 121 -12.67 13.98 -1.05
CA ALA A 121 -11.73 15.05 -1.30
C ALA A 121 -10.53 14.62 -2.16
N GLY A 122 -9.98 15.57 -2.91
CA GLY A 122 -8.82 15.41 -3.76
C GLY A 122 -7.87 16.61 -3.70
N LEU A 123 -7.43 17.07 -4.87
CA LEU A 123 -6.47 18.18 -5.01
C LEU A 123 -6.90 19.46 -4.26
N GLU A 124 -8.19 19.72 -4.17
CA GLU A 124 -8.79 20.88 -3.55
C GLU A 124 -8.69 20.90 -2.01
N TYR A 125 -8.39 19.78 -1.37
CA TYR A 125 -8.33 19.70 0.08
C TYR A 125 -7.19 20.56 0.64
N SER A 126 -7.55 21.55 1.44
CA SER A 126 -6.61 22.60 1.90
C SER A 126 -5.57 22.14 2.91
N GLN A 127 -5.84 21.07 3.67
CA GLN A 127 -4.98 20.58 4.75
C GLN A 127 -4.12 19.37 4.37
N LYS A 128 -4.04 19.00 3.10
CA LYS A 128 -3.38 17.78 2.64
C LYS A 128 -1.93 17.60 3.11
N GLU A 129 -1.16 18.70 3.22
CA GLU A 129 0.22 18.67 3.72
C GLU A 129 0.28 18.31 5.21
N ALA A 130 -0.64 18.88 6.00
CA ALA A 130 -0.72 18.59 7.42
C ALA A 130 -1.25 17.17 7.70
N SER A 131 -2.27 16.73 6.93
CA SER A 131 -2.75 15.35 6.97
C SER A 131 -1.65 14.35 6.63
N ARG A 132 -0.85 14.63 5.57
CA ARG A 132 0.31 13.81 5.21
C ARG A 132 1.25 13.62 6.38
N LYS A 133 1.57 14.71 7.07
CA LYS A 133 2.47 14.64 8.24
C LYS A 133 1.89 13.73 9.33
N ILE A 134 0.63 13.91 9.67
CA ILE A 134 -0.04 13.16 10.75
C ILE A 134 -0.10 11.67 10.39
N MET A 135 -0.57 11.32 9.18
CA MET A 135 -0.65 9.96 8.68
C MET A 135 0.72 9.27 8.70
N LEU A 136 1.74 9.92 8.15
CA LEU A 136 3.08 9.34 8.07
C LEU A 136 3.77 9.24 9.45
N ASP A 137 3.47 10.13 10.38
CA ASP A 137 3.95 10.02 11.77
C ASP A 137 3.29 8.84 12.48
N PHE A 138 1.99 8.64 12.30
CA PHE A 138 1.24 7.50 12.84
C PHE A 138 1.75 6.15 12.34
N TRP A 139 2.05 6.04 11.05
CA TRP A 139 2.60 4.82 10.45
C TRP A 139 4.13 4.67 10.63
N HIS A 140 4.75 5.52 11.45
CA HIS A 140 6.19 5.50 11.73
C HIS A 140 7.07 5.57 10.46
N GLU A 141 6.59 6.27 9.43
CA GLU A 141 7.35 6.46 8.20
C GLU A 141 8.71 7.11 8.52
N PRO A 142 9.84 6.62 7.98
CA PRO A 142 11.16 7.19 8.22
C PRO A 142 11.24 8.70 7.93
N ALA A 143 12.00 9.43 8.72
CA ALA A 143 12.13 10.88 8.58
C ALA A 143 12.70 11.32 7.22
N ASN A 144 13.52 10.48 6.59
CA ASN A 144 14.13 10.69 5.28
C ASN A 144 13.33 10.10 4.11
N SER A 145 12.14 9.58 4.36
CA SER A 145 11.30 9.01 3.30
C SER A 145 10.83 10.08 2.31
N LEU A 146 10.85 9.74 1.02
CA LEU A 146 10.31 10.58 -0.05
C LEU A 146 8.80 10.83 0.09
N ARG A 147 8.05 9.97 0.80
CA ARG A 147 6.63 10.18 1.11
C ARG A 147 6.40 11.47 1.89
N ARG A 148 7.39 11.91 2.68
CA ARG A 148 7.29 13.13 3.51
C ARG A 148 7.54 14.42 2.77
N THR A 149 8.29 14.38 1.67
CA THR A 149 8.83 15.59 1.01
C THR A 149 8.45 15.73 -0.46
N ARG A 150 7.89 14.68 -1.06
CA ARG A 150 7.51 14.69 -2.47
C ARG A 150 6.30 15.61 -2.71
N ASP A 151 6.37 16.48 -3.73
CA ASP A 151 5.32 17.46 -4.05
C ASP A 151 4.06 16.82 -4.68
N SER A 152 4.11 15.54 -5.03
CA SER A 152 3.06 14.85 -5.80
C SER A 152 2.37 13.72 -5.03
N GLY A 153 2.49 13.68 -3.69
CA GLY A 153 1.77 12.73 -2.83
C GLY A 153 2.64 11.69 -2.13
N ILE A 154 1.96 10.74 -1.50
CA ILE A 154 2.57 9.72 -0.63
C ILE A 154 2.75 8.35 -1.27
N TYR A 155 2.60 8.25 -2.59
CA TYR A 155 2.80 6.98 -3.29
C TYR A 155 4.17 6.34 -2.99
N THR A 156 4.21 5.01 -2.93
CA THR A 156 5.40 4.24 -2.55
C THR A 156 5.37 2.83 -3.09
N SER A 157 6.49 2.13 -3.01
CA SER A 157 6.56 0.70 -3.30
C SER A 157 7.46 -0.01 -2.29
N TYR A 158 7.18 -1.30 -2.08
CA TYR A 158 7.94 -2.18 -1.20
C TYR A 158 8.32 -3.46 -1.95
N GLU A 159 9.44 -4.06 -1.57
CA GLU A 159 9.96 -5.29 -2.15
C GLU A 159 10.12 -6.35 -1.07
N TYR A 160 9.69 -7.58 -1.37
CA TYR A 160 9.75 -8.73 -0.47
C TYR A 160 10.26 -9.94 -1.23
N GLY A 161 11.23 -10.65 -0.67
CA GLY A 161 11.84 -11.80 -1.32
C GLY A 161 12.87 -11.43 -2.39
N GLN A 162 13.31 -12.41 -3.15
CA GLN A 162 14.37 -12.28 -4.15
C GLN A 162 14.11 -13.17 -5.37
N GLY A 163 14.72 -12.81 -6.51
CA GLY A 163 14.72 -13.62 -7.72
C GLY A 163 13.31 -13.95 -8.22
N ASN A 164 13.03 -15.24 -8.39
CA ASN A 164 11.74 -15.75 -8.87
C ASN A 164 10.63 -15.78 -7.80
N GLN A 165 10.91 -15.32 -6.58
CA GLN A 165 9.95 -15.16 -5.49
C GLN A 165 9.85 -13.69 -5.05
N LEU A 166 10.36 -12.75 -5.85
CA LEU A 166 10.29 -11.33 -5.55
C LEU A 166 8.86 -10.82 -5.75
N ILE A 167 8.28 -10.28 -4.68
CA ILE A 167 7.00 -9.58 -4.68
C ILE A 167 7.25 -8.09 -4.60
N ARG A 168 6.59 -7.33 -5.45
CA ARG A 168 6.57 -5.87 -5.41
C ARG A 168 5.17 -5.38 -5.08
N VAL A 169 5.00 -4.67 -3.96
CA VAL A 169 3.76 -3.99 -3.60
C VAL A 169 3.88 -2.53 -4.03
N ILE A 170 2.99 -2.08 -4.90
CA ILE A 170 2.98 -0.72 -5.48
C ILE A 170 1.72 -0.02 -5.00
N MET A 171 1.88 1.08 -4.28
CA MET A 171 0.81 1.83 -3.62
C MET A 171 0.70 3.24 -4.22
N PRO A 172 -0.15 3.46 -5.23
CA PRO A 172 -0.40 4.79 -5.76
C PRO A 172 -1.18 5.66 -4.76
N ASP A 173 -0.97 6.97 -4.83
CA ASP A 173 -1.75 7.96 -4.11
C ASP A 173 -2.87 8.47 -5.03
N LEU A 174 -4.11 8.18 -4.69
CA LEU A 174 -5.27 8.50 -5.52
C LEU A 174 -5.98 9.79 -5.09
N ARG A 175 -5.43 10.54 -4.11
CA ARG A 175 -6.05 11.75 -3.55
C ARG A 175 -5.30 13.03 -3.91
N TRP A 176 -3.97 13.03 -3.80
CA TRP A 176 -3.14 14.22 -3.86
C TRP A 176 -3.30 15.07 -5.12
N ASN A 177 -3.37 14.43 -6.28
CA ASN A 177 -3.46 15.08 -7.58
C ASN A 177 -4.85 14.99 -8.21
N ARG A 178 -5.77 14.27 -7.59
CA ARG A 178 -7.09 13.98 -8.13
C ARG A 178 -7.95 15.25 -8.18
N PRO A 179 -8.42 15.68 -9.35
CA PRO A 179 -9.37 16.78 -9.45
C PRO A 179 -10.67 16.46 -8.71
N ALA A 180 -11.34 17.51 -8.22
CA ALA A 180 -12.64 17.39 -7.60
C ALA A 180 -13.65 16.68 -8.53
N LEU A 181 -14.46 15.81 -7.97
CA LEU A 181 -15.52 15.12 -8.70
C LEU A 181 -16.71 16.05 -8.95
N THR A 182 -17.34 15.86 -10.10
CA THR A 182 -18.53 16.63 -10.47
C THR A 182 -19.76 15.76 -10.35
N SER A 183 -20.69 16.17 -9.48
CA SER A 183 -21.97 15.50 -9.34
C SER A 183 -22.90 15.79 -10.52
N VAL A 184 -23.72 14.81 -10.88
CA VAL A 184 -24.88 15.03 -11.75
C VAL A 184 -25.96 15.85 -11.03
N SER A 185 -26.97 16.27 -11.74
CA SER A 185 -28.10 16.96 -11.11
C SER A 185 -28.78 16.05 -10.06
N LYS A 186 -29.32 16.67 -9.00
CA LYS A 186 -30.07 15.92 -7.97
C LYS A 186 -31.21 15.11 -8.58
N SER A 187 -31.90 15.65 -9.58
CA SER A 187 -32.97 14.95 -10.28
C SER A 187 -32.49 13.72 -11.04
N GLU A 188 -31.34 13.80 -11.69
CA GLU A 188 -30.75 12.64 -12.37
C GLU A 188 -30.34 11.57 -11.37
N TYR A 189 -29.69 11.97 -10.28
CA TYR A 189 -29.28 11.04 -9.23
C TYR A 189 -30.47 10.30 -8.63
N ASP A 190 -31.46 11.04 -8.13
CA ASP A 190 -32.63 10.47 -7.42
C ASP A 190 -33.50 9.56 -8.31
N ASN A 191 -33.67 9.91 -9.59
CA ASN A 191 -34.62 9.23 -10.47
C ASN A 191 -34.00 8.14 -11.35
N LYS A 192 -32.68 8.21 -11.64
CA LYS A 192 -32.04 7.26 -12.58
C LYS A 192 -30.96 6.43 -11.91
N ARG A 193 -30.08 7.04 -11.12
CA ARG A 193 -28.89 6.37 -10.61
C ARG A 193 -29.12 5.65 -9.29
N LYS A 194 -29.70 6.32 -8.33
CA LYS A 194 -29.97 5.76 -7.00
C LYS A 194 -30.79 4.48 -7.02
N PRO A 195 -31.87 4.35 -7.83
CA PRO A 195 -32.61 3.09 -7.95
C PRO A 195 -31.80 1.93 -8.51
N GLU A 196 -30.70 2.20 -9.24
CA GLU A 196 -29.78 1.22 -9.79
C GLU A 196 -28.52 1.02 -8.93
N ASN A 197 -28.49 1.55 -7.71
CA ASN A 197 -27.31 1.56 -6.84
C ASN A 197 -26.08 2.18 -7.50
N ARG A 198 -26.29 3.27 -8.22
CA ARG A 198 -25.22 4.07 -8.89
C ARG A 198 -25.01 5.38 -8.16
N GLY A 199 -23.75 5.83 -8.12
CA GLY A 199 -23.34 7.05 -7.47
C GLY A 199 -23.68 8.35 -8.23
N PRO A 200 -23.48 9.50 -7.55
CA PRO A 200 -23.83 10.80 -8.10
C PRO A 200 -22.83 11.38 -9.09
N TYR A 201 -21.64 10.79 -9.24
CA TYR A 201 -20.56 11.44 -9.97
C TYR A 201 -20.59 11.19 -11.48
N SER A 202 -20.14 12.17 -12.24
CA SER A 202 -19.90 12.08 -13.67
C SER A 202 -18.46 11.59 -13.94
N PRO A 203 -18.18 10.93 -15.08
CA PRO A 203 -16.80 10.60 -15.43
C PRO A 203 -15.99 11.87 -15.75
N VAL A 204 -14.72 11.86 -15.39
CA VAL A 204 -13.75 12.93 -15.64
C VAL A 204 -12.94 12.55 -16.88
N LEU A 205 -13.21 13.20 -18.01
CA LEU A 205 -12.67 12.78 -19.31
C LEU A 205 -11.31 13.41 -19.64
N ASN A 206 -11.03 14.61 -19.12
CA ASN A 206 -9.91 15.45 -19.55
C ASN A 206 -8.90 15.78 -18.43
N ALA A 207 -8.85 14.94 -17.40
CA ALA A 207 -7.90 15.11 -16.30
C ALA A 207 -7.38 13.78 -15.81
N SER A 208 -6.22 13.81 -15.16
CA SER A 208 -5.58 12.63 -14.55
C SER A 208 -5.80 12.63 -13.04
N MET A 209 -6.09 11.47 -12.49
CA MET A 209 -6.15 11.24 -11.05
C MET A 209 -4.75 11.25 -10.42
N LEU A 210 -3.75 10.70 -11.13
CA LEU A 210 -2.40 10.55 -10.61
C LEU A 210 -1.49 11.76 -10.86
N GLY A 211 -1.73 12.51 -11.94
CA GLY A 211 -0.77 13.47 -12.45
C GLY A 211 0.46 12.81 -13.11
N GLU A 212 1.18 13.54 -13.97
CA GLU A 212 2.22 12.95 -14.81
C GLU A 212 3.45 12.46 -14.03
N GLN A 213 3.83 13.15 -12.96
CA GLN A 213 4.98 12.75 -12.13
C GLN A 213 4.75 11.38 -11.47
N GLN A 214 3.56 11.15 -10.92
CA GLN A 214 3.22 9.85 -10.34
C GLN A 214 3.07 8.77 -11.41
N TRP A 215 2.56 9.11 -12.60
CA TRP A 215 2.50 8.19 -13.73
C TRP A 215 3.87 7.69 -14.15
N GLN A 216 4.85 8.58 -14.28
CA GLN A 216 6.24 8.20 -14.61
C GLN A 216 6.82 7.26 -13.55
N TRP A 217 6.59 7.57 -12.27
CA TRP A 217 7.00 6.71 -11.18
C TRP A 217 6.31 5.34 -11.24
N LEU A 218 4.98 5.29 -11.40
CA LEU A 218 4.21 4.05 -11.47
C LEU A 218 4.70 3.14 -12.60
N GLN A 219 4.93 3.71 -13.77
CA GLN A 219 5.48 2.97 -14.91
C GLN A 219 6.88 2.45 -14.63
N SER A 220 7.73 3.23 -13.96
CA SER A 220 9.08 2.80 -13.59
C SER A 220 9.05 1.66 -12.57
N GLU A 221 8.16 1.71 -11.57
CA GLU A 221 8.01 0.65 -10.57
C GLU A 221 7.47 -0.65 -11.19
N LEU A 222 6.48 -0.55 -12.06
CA LEU A 222 5.91 -1.70 -12.76
C LEU A 222 6.93 -2.43 -13.66
N LYS A 223 7.89 -1.71 -14.25
CA LYS A 223 8.96 -2.29 -15.08
C LYS A 223 10.05 -3.00 -14.29
N LYS A 224 10.21 -2.71 -13.02
CA LYS A 224 11.24 -3.38 -12.21
C LYS A 224 10.95 -4.89 -12.13
N PRO A 225 11.98 -5.73 -12.07
CA PRO A 225 11.78 -7.17 -11.94
C PRO A 225 10.92 -7.53 -10.73
N ALA A 226 9.97 -8.45 -10.91
CA ALA A 226 9.22 -9.09 -9.86
C ALA A 226 8.52 -10.34 -10.43
N ALA A 227 8.35 -11.37 -9.61
CA ALA A 227 7.50 -12.52 -9.93
C ALA A 227 6.02 -12.12 -9.80
N ILE A 228 5.69 -11.39 -8.73
CA ILE A 228 4.33 -10.90 -8.45
C ILE A 228 4.39 -9.39 -8.23
N ARG A 229 3.46 -8.65 -8.84
CA ARG A 229 3.23 -7.22 -8.66
C ARG A 229 1.86 -7.01 -8.07
N ILE A 230 1.79 -6.51 -6.84
CA ILE A 230 0.53 -6.17 -6.18
C ILE A 230 0.33 -4.67 -6.33
N ILE A 231 -0.69 -4.26 -7.10
CA ILE A 231 -1.13 -2.87 -7.14
C ILE A 231 -2.15 -2.69 -6.01
N ALA A 232 -1.71 -2.05 -4.93
CA ALA A 232 -2.52 -1.79 -3.75
C ALA A 232 -3.16 -0.40 -3.88
N SER A 233 -4.36 -0.38 -4.42
CA SER A 233 -5.16 0.80 -4.71
C SER A 233 -6.15 1.08 -3.58
N SER A 234 -6.39 2.34 -3.24
CA SER A 234 -7.50 2.66 -2.32
C SER A 234 -8.85 2.50 -3.01
N LEU A 235 -8.96 2.83 -4.29
CA LEU A 235 -10.19 2.75 -5.09
C LEU A 235 -10.20 1.53 -6.02
N GLN A 236 -11.39 1.00 -6.31
CA GLN A 236 -11.59 -0.07 -7.29
C GLN A 236 -11.09 0.30 -8.69
N LEU A 237 -10.43 -0.66 -9.37
CA LEU A 237 -9.82 -0.46 -10.68
C LEU A 237 -10.57 -1.17 -11.83
N LEU A 238 -10.95 -2.44 -11.65
CA LEU A 238 -11.54 -3.25 -12.71
C LEU A 238 -13.04 -3.06 -12.92
N PRO A 239 -13.89 -2.81 -11.90
CA PRO A 239 -15.29 -2.57 -12.11
C PRO A 239 -15.55 -1.45 -13.13
N GLU A 240 -16.66 -1.57 -13.86
CA GLU A 240 -17.12 -0.50 -14.76
C GLU A 240 -17.59 0.72 -13.99
N PHE A 241 -17.78 1.81 -14.73
CA PHE A 241 -18.25 3.07 -14.17
C PHE A 241 -19.63 2.93 -13.50
N THR A 242 -19.67 3.14 -12.20
CA THR A 242 -20.91 3.12 -11.40
C THR A 242 -21.37 4.50 -10.97
N GLY A 243 -20.51 5.51 -11.07
CA GLY A 243 -20.77 6.87 -10.57
C GLY A 243 -20.38 7.08 -9.10
N TRP A 244 -19.95 6.05 -8.38
CA TRP A 244 -19.17 6.14 -7.14
C TRP A 244 -17.70 6.33 -7.45
N GLU A 245 -16.89 6.67 -6.49
CA GLU A 245 -15.45 6.81 -6.71
C GLU A 245 -14.82 5.51 -7.18
N ALA A 246 -14.03 5.56 -8.21
CA ALA A 246 -13.28 4.44 -8.76
C ALA A 246 -12.32 4.94 -9.85
N TRP A 247 -11.38 4.11 -10.28
CA TRP A 247 -10.58 4.38 -11.49
C TRP A 247 -11.45 4.58 -12.73
N ALA A 248 -12.63 3.97 -12.76
CA ALA A 248 -13.58 4.14 -13.87
C ALA A 248 -14.12 5.57 -14.03
N ASN A 249 -14.02 6.41 -12.97
CA ASN A 249 -14.31 7.85 -13.07
C ASN A 249 -13.27 8.59 -13.94
N TYR A 250 -12.07 8.02 -14.07
CA TYR A 250 -10.95 8.53 -14.87
C TYR A 250 -10.59 7.53 -15.99
N PRO A 251 -11.45 7.37 -16.99
CA PRO A 251 -11.33 6.29 -17.98
C PRO A 251 -10.01 6.33 -18.78
N ALA A 252 -9.44 7.53 -18.98
CA ALA A 252 -8.14 7.69 -19.64
C ALA A 252 -7.00 7.10 -18.77
N ASP A 253 -7.01 7.35 -17.46
CA ASP A 253 -6.00 6.80 -16.53
C ASP A 253 -6.14 5.29 -16.40
N ARG A 254 -7.37 4.78 -16.24
CA ARG A 254 -7.63 3.34 -16.20
C ARG A 254 -7.14 2.64 -17.47
N ALA A 255 -7.48 3.17 -18.63
CA ALA A 255 -7.04 2.62 -19.91
C ALA A 255 -5.51 2.71 -20.06
N ARG A 256 -4.89 3.83 -19.63
CA ARG A 256 -3.43 4.00 -19.65
C ARG A 256 -2.72 2.92 -18.87
N LEU A 257 -3.21 2.58 -17.65
CA LEU A 257 -2.61 1.55 -16.82
C LEU A 257 -2.74 0.15 -17.45
N LEU A 258 -3.94 -0.26 -17.83
CA LEU A 258 -4.17 -1.59 -18.42
C LEU A 258 -3.38 -1.76 -19.74
N ASN A 259 -3.41 -0.74 -20.62
CA ASN A 259 -2.64 -0.74 -21.86
C ASN A 259 -1.13 -0.75 -21.63
N PHE A 260 -0.64 -0.08 -20.58
CA PHE A 260 0.78 -0.08 -20.25
C PHE A 260 1.24 -1.49 -19.84
N ILE A 261 0.50 -2.13 -18.93
CA ILE A 261 0.83 -3.48 -18.44
C ILE A 261 0.87 -4.48 -19.60
N THR A 262 -0.14 -4.47 -20.46
CA THR A 262 -0.21 -5.41 -21.60
C THR A 262 0.84 -5.12 -22.68
N ARG A 263 1.07 -3.85 -23.04
CA ARG A 263 2.07 -3.44 -24.02
C ARG A 263 3.49 -3.80 -23.58
N GLU A 264 3.83 -3.57 -22.32
CA GLU A 264 5.15 -3.88 -21.77
C GLU A 264 5.29 -5.36 -21.37
N LYS A 265 4.21 -6.16 -21.54
CA LYS A 265 4.15 -7.60 -21.20
C LYS A 265 4.55 -7.85 -19.74
N LEU A 266 3.98 -7.07 -18.82
CA LEU A 266 4.28 -7.19 -17.40
C LEU A 266 3.40 -8.27 -16.78
N GLY A 267 4.01 -9.40 -16.42
CA GLY A 267 3.29 -10.51 -15.79
C GLY A 267 3.19 -10.41 -14.26
N GLY A 268 2.41 -11.33 -13.67
CA GLY A 268 2.28 -11.45 -12.22
C GLY A 268 1.50 -10.31 -11.56
N VAL A 269 0.62 -9.61 -12.29
CA VAL A 269 -0.10 -8.44 -11.75
C VAL A 269 -1.40 -8.87 -11.07
N ILE A 270 -1.52 -8.54 -9.79
CA ILE A 270 -2.73 -8.68 -8.97
C ILE A 270 -3.07 -7.31 -8.41
N MET A 271 -4.35 -6.95 -8.42
CA MET A 271 -4.85 -5.70 -7.88
C MET A 271 -5.61 -5.97 -6.59
N ILE A 272 -5.46 -5.09 -5.62
CA ILE A 272 -6.25 -5.09 -4.39
C ILE A 272 -6.79 -3.68 -4.14
N SER A 273 -8.03 -3.57 -3.62
CA SER A 273 -8.70 -2.28 -3.47
C SER A 273 -9.63 -2.20 -2.26
N GLY A 274 -10.05 -0.97 -1.95
CA GLY A 274 -10.89 -0.60 -0.80
C GLY A 274 -12.09 0.28 -1.16
N ASP A 275 -12.44 1.25 -0.30
CA ASP A 275 -13.42 2.34 -0.40
C ASP A 275 -14.90 1.93 -0.30
N THR A 276 -15.31 0.86 -0.92
CA THR A 276 -16.71 0.59 -1.28
C THR A 276 -17.61 0.04 -0.17
N HIS A 277 -17.06 -0.35 0.98
CA HIS A 277 -17.75 -0.97 2.11
C HIS A 277 -18.37 -2.36 1.80
N TRP A 278 -17.82 -3.05 0.80
CA TRP A 278 -18.12 -4.46 0.49
C TRP A 278 -16.87 -5.19 0.02
N GLY A 279 -17.01 -6.48 -0.16
CA GLY A 279 -15.95 -7.32 -0.72
C GLY A 279 -16.39 -8.05 -1.98
N GLU A 280 -15.54 -8.11 -3.00
CA GLU A 280 -15.78 -8.84 -4.24
C GLU A 280 -14.48 -9.21 -4.96
N ILE A 281 -14.55 -10.17 -5.88
CA ILE A 281 -13.45 -10.49 -6.79
C ILE A 281 -13.89 -10.17 -8.21
N SER A 282 -13.07 -9.40 -8.92
CA SER A 282 -13.31 -9.00 -10.30
C SER A 282 -12.23 -9.55 -11.24
N LYS A 283 -12.64 -9.90 -12.48
CA LYS A 283 -11.74 -10.33 -13.55
C LYS A 283 -12.07 -9.62 -14.85
N VAL A 284 -11.04 -9.07 -15.48
CA VAL A 284 -11.14 -8.48 -16.84
C VAL A 284 -10.05 -9.08 -17.71
N VAL A 285 -10.42 -9.54 -18.90
CA VAL A 285 -9.43 -9.90 -19.93
C VAL A 285 -9.26 -8.71 -20.86
N HIS A 286 -8.05 -8.10 -20.85
CA HIS A 286 -7.73 -6.96 -21.68
C HIS A 286 -6.53 -7.28 -22.58
N GLN A 287 -6.71 -7.21 -23.90
CA GLN A 287 -5.69 -7.59 -24.89
C GLN A 287 -5.03 -8.96 -24.62
N GLY A 288 -5.84 -9.93 -24.18
CA GLY A 288 -5.40 -11.30 -23.89
C GLY A 288 -4.84 -11.51 -22.47
N TYR A 289 -4.57 -10.45 -21.71
CA TYR A 289 -4.06 -10.56 -20.33
C TYR A 289 -5.21 -10.57 -19.31
N PRO A 290 -5.26 -11.56 -18.38
CA PRO A 290 -6.28 -11.64 -17.35
C PRO A 290 -5.90 -10.80 -16.11
N PHE A 291 -6.55 -9.66 -15.96
CA PHE A 291 -6.45 -8.85 -14.75
C PHE A 291 -7.37 -9.37 -13.67
N TRP A 292 -6.87 -9.48 -12.44
CA TRP A 292 -7.61 -9.86 -11.26
C TRP A 292 -7.53 -8.77 -10.21
N GLU A 293 -8.66 -8.50 -9.55
CA GLU A 293 -8.75 -7.57 -8.44
C GLU A 293 -9.56 -8.18 -7.31
N VAL A 294 -9.06 -8.04 -6.09
CA VAL A 294 -9.81 -8.34 -4.87
C VAL A 294 -10.08 -7.02 -4.15
N THR A 295 -11.35 -6.66 -4.05
CA THR A 295 -11.82 -5.55 -3.22
C THR A 295 -12.13 -6.07 -1.83
N SER A 296 -11.53 -5.48 -0.81
CA SER A 296 -11.84 -5.75 0.60
C SER A 296 -11.95 -4.42 1.34
N SER A 297 -13.18 -4.02 1.60
CA SER A 297 -13.52 -2.70 2.10
C SER A 297 -14.50 -2.75 3.27
N GLY A 298 -14.28 -3.69 4.17
CA GLY A 298 -15.22 -3.98 5.24
C GLY A 298 -14.58 -4.28 6.58
N LEU A 299 -13.45 -3.61 6.97
CA LEU A 299 -12.86 -3.88 8.29
C LEU A 299 -13.82 -3.53 9.43
N THR A 300 -14.65 -2.49 9.25
CA THR A 300 -15.73 -2.11 10.18
C THR A 300 -16.98 -1.59 9.48
N GLU A 301 -16.88 -1.32 8.18
CA GLU A 301 -17.98 -0.71 7.43
C GLU A 301 -18.71 -1.76 6.59
N GLU A 302 -20.01 -1.54 6.42
CA GLU A 302 -20.92 -2.40 5.65
C GLU A 302 -21.80 -1.54 4.75
N TRP A 303 -21.93 -1.93 3.47
CA TRP A 303 -22.84 -1.28 2.55
C TRP A 303 -23.74 -2.30 1.85
N LYS A 304 -25.01 -2.35 2.24
CA LYS A 304 -25.93 -3.40 1.76
C LYS A 304 -26.37 -3.25 0.31
N GLN A 305 -26.21 -2.05 -0.27
CA GLN A 305 -26.62 -1.75 -1.65
C GLN A 305 -25.41 -1.82 -2.59
N VAL A 306 -24.89 -3.02 -2.79
CA VAL A 306 -23.70 -3.25 -3.64
C VAL A 306 -23.99 -2.86 -5.09
N SER A 307 -23.10 -2.06 -5.68
CA SER A 307 -23.22 -1.57 -7.05
C SER A 307 -23.14 -2.71 -8.08
N PRO A 308 -23.75 -2.53 -9.26
CA PRO A 308 -23.58 -3.47 -10.36
C PRO A 308 -22.11 -3.60 -10.77
N ASN A 309 -21.66 -4.82 -11.06
CA ASN A 309 -20.33 -5.10 -11.58
C ASN A 309 -20.39 -6.35 -12.48
N GLN A 310 -20.30 -6.17 -13.79
CA GLN A 310 -20.32 -7.27 -14.78
C GLN A 310 -19.03 -8.10 -14.77
N HIS A 311 -17.97 -7.61 -14.16
CA HIS A 311 -16.65 -8.27 -14.04
C HIS A 311 -16.52 -9.11 -12.78
N ARG A 312 -17.54 -9.13 -11.92
CA ARG A 312 -17.57 -9.91 -10.69
C ARG A 312 -17.60 -11.41 -11.02
N VAL A 313 -16.71 -12.20 -10.38
CA VAL A 313 -16.57 -13.62 -10.69
C VAL A 313 -17.13 -14.56 -9.63
N SER A 314 -17.19 -14.17 -8.36
CA SER A 314 -17.56 -15.08 -7.25
C SER A 314 -18.66 -14.53 -6.34
N GLY A 315 -19.43 -13.56 -6.81
CA GLY A 315 -20.41 -12.86 -5.98
C GLY A 315 -19.78 -11.70 -5.19
N PHE A 316 -20.41 -11.33 -4.08
CA PHE A 316 -19.94 -10.26 -3.18
C PHE A 316 -20.31 -10.60 -1.74
N THR A 317 -19.64 -9.95 -0.79
CA THR A 317 -20.08 -9.85 0.61
C THR A 317 -20.24 -8.38 0.99
N HIS A 318 -21.32 -8.04 1.67
CA HIS A 318 -21.54 -6.72 2.25
C HIS A 318 -21.28 -6.71 3.77
N ASP A 319 -20.88 -7.86 4.32
CA ASP A 319 -20.56 -8.02 5.73
C ASP A 319 -19.10 -7.66 5.99
N VAL A 320 -18.73 -7.46 7.25
CA VAL A 320 -17.35 -7.23 7.71
C VAL A 320 -16.43 -8.29 7.12
N ASN A 321 -15.36 -7.85 6.46
CA ASN A 321 -14.45 -8.73 5.72
C ASN A 321 -13.02 -8.20 5.66
N TYR A 322 -12.07 -9.11 5.39
CA TYR A 322 -10.70 -8.79 5.01
C TYR A 322 -10.25 -9.65 3.84
N GLY A 323 -9.35 -9.08 3.04
CA GLY A 323 -8.78 -9.75 1.88
C GLY A 323 -7.56 -10.58 2.22
N PHE A 324 -7.28 -11.60 1.42
CA PHE A 324 -6.08 -12.40 1.54
C PHE A 324 -5.46 -12.75 0.19
N ILE A 325 -4.13 -12.90 0.20
CA ILE A 325 -3.33 -13.50 -0.86
C ILE A 325 -2.41 -14.51 -0.17
N ASP A 326 -2.61 -15.80 -0.48
CA ASP A 326 -1.76 -16.89 -0.02
C ASP A 326 -0.97 -17.45 -1.20
N ILE A 327 0.36 -17.60 -1.05
CA ILE A 327 1.25 -18.01 -2.13
C ILE A 327 1.98 -19.28 -1.72
N ASP A 328 1.80 -20.33 -2.50
CA ASP A 328 2.55 -21.57 -2.38
C ASP A 328 3.70 -21.59 -3.38
N TRP A 329 4.91 -21.32 -2.89
CA TRP A 329 6.16 -21.31 -3.63
C TRP A 329 6.79 -22.70 -3.79
N SER A 330 6.20 -23.76 -3.26
CA SER A 330 6.78 -25.11 -3.25
C SER A 330 6.84 -25.77 -4.65
N HIS A 331 6.09 -25.22 -5.60
CA HIS A 331 6.01 -25.72 -6.97
C HIS A 331 6.80 -24.84 -7.96
N SER A 332 7.25 -25.43 -9.06
CA SER A 332 7.91 -24.70 -10.15
C SER A 332 7.03 -23.63 -10.79
N ASP A 333 5.70 -23.83 -10.77
CA ASP A 333 4.68 -22.85 -11.10
C ASP A 333 3.87 -22.57 -9.84
N PRO A 334 4.18 -21.51 -9.11
CA PRO A 334 3.55 -21.20 -7.84
C PRO A 334 2.03 -21.06 -7.94
N THR A 335 1.36 -21.46 -6.87
CA THR A 335 -0.09 -21.29 -6.74
C THR A 335 -0.38 -20.09 -5.88
N ILE A 336 -1.28 -19.22 -6.33
CA ILE A 336 -1.69 -18.00 -5.66
C ILE A 336 -3.18 -18.10 -5.38
N THR A 337 -3.58 -18.13 -4.12
CA THR A 337 -4.98 -18.06 -3.71
C THR A 337 -5.31 -16.65 -3.29
N ILE A 338 -6.27 -16.04 -3.97
CA ILE A 338 -6.77 -14.71 -3.66
C ILE A 338 -8.22 -14.81 -3.17
N GLY A 339 -8.61 -14.02 -2.19
CA GLY A 339 -9.98 -14.13 -1.68
C GLY A 339 -10.30 -13.20 -0.52
N LEU A 340 -11.45 -13.49 0.10
CA LEU A 340 -12.03 -12.75 1.22
C LEU A 340 -12.39 -13.70 2.36
N LYS A 341 -12.20 -13.22 3.58
CA LYS A 341 -12.60 -13.89 4.82
C LYS A 341 -13.50 -12.99 5.66
N ASP A 342 -14.35 -13.61 6.45
CA ASP A 342 -15.27 -12.93 7.36
C ASP A 342 -14.63 -12.61 8.73
N VAL A 343 -15.43 -12.07 9.64
CA VAL A 343 -15.03 -11.70 11.00
C VAL A 343 -14.54 -12.87 11.85
N ASP A 344 -14.90 -14.08 11.51
CA ASP A 344 -14.47 -15.32 12.19
C ASP A 344 -13.22 -15.95 11.52
N GLY A 345 -12.73 -15.35 10.44
CA GLY A 345 -11.61 -15.86 9.64
C GLY A 345 -11.98 -16.99 8.69
N LYS A 346 -13.28 -17.20 8.47
CA LYS A 346 -13.78 -18.19 7.52
C LYS A 346 -13.73 -17.61 6.10
N GLU A 347 -13.28 -18.41 5.15
CA GLU A 347 -13.29 -18.05 3.75
C GLU A 347 -14.74 -17.84 3.25
N VAL A 348 -14.98 -16.64 2.68
CA VAL A 348 -16.26 -16.27 2.05
C VAL A 348 -16.23 -16.59 0.56
N MET A 349 -15.12 -16.26 -0.09
CA MET A 349 -14.89 -16.55 -1.50
C MET A 349 -13.39 -16.54 -1.80
N SER A 350 -12.99 -17.36 -2.78
CA SER A 350 -11.62 -17.39 -3.27
C SER A 350 -11.53 -17.80 -4.74
N ASN A 351 -10.38 -17.51 -5.33
CA ASN A 351 -9.95 -18.00 -6.62
C ASN A 351 -8.50 -18.46 -6.54
N ILE A 352 -8.20 -19.58 -7.16
CA ILE A 352 -6.84 -20.14 -7.26
C ILE A 352 -6.29 -19.83 -8.64
N LEU A 353 -5.11 -19.22 -8.68
CA LEU A 353 -4.37 -18.85 -9.89
C LEU A 353 -3.06 -19.62 -9.92
N LYS A 354 -2.60 -20.00 -11.09
CA LYS A 354 -1.19 -20.33 -11.33
C LYS A 354 -0.44 -19.05 -11.70
N LEU A 355 0.81 -18.92 -11.26
CA LEU A 355 1.62 -17.74 -11.64
C LEU A 355 1.71 -17.63 -13.17
N SER A 356 1.82 -18.76 -13.90
CA SER A 356 1.81 -18.81 -15.36
C SER A 356 0.52 -18.31 -16.01
N ASP A 357 -0.63 -18.36 -15.31
CA ASP A 357 -1.92 -17.87 -15.84
C ASP A 357 -1.98 -16.34 -15.93
N ILE A 358 -1.08 -15.64 -15.22
CA ILE A 358 -1.02 -14.19 -15.13
C ILE A 358 0.35 -13.63 -15.57
N GLN A 359 1.06 -14.36 -16.46
CA GLN A 359 2.35 -13.94 -17.03
C GLN A 359 2.20 -13.22 -18.37
#